data_df8543a89572040f91058add30e4c7c2
#
_entry.id   df8543a89572040f91058add30e4c7c2
#
_cell.length_a   1.000
_cell.length_b   1.000
_cell.length_c   1.000
_cell.angle_alpha   90.00
_cell.angle_beta   90.00
_cell.angle_gamma   90.00
#
_symmetry.space_group_name_H-M   'P 1'
#
loop_
_entity.id
_entity.type
_entity.pdbx_description
1 polymer ?
#
loop_
_entity_poly.entity_id
_entity_poly.type
_entity_poly.pdbx_seq_one_letter_code
_entity_poly.pdbx_strand_id
1 'polypeptide(L)'
;MIRNLQQRRHFILSASIGLVVGLCAPTAFAQASAKPGATGRTPVILVLGDSLSAEYGLARGTGWVALLEKQLVQDKLTATVVNASVSGETTSGGRSRLTALLAKHKPSHVVIELGGNDALRGLPLKNTEENLTWMTQTAQKAGAKVLLVGMQVPPNYGTD
;
A
#
# COMPACT_ATOMS: atom_id res chain seq x y z
N MET A 1 -26.50 9.99 -63.82
CA MET A 1 -27.20 9.18 -64.84
C MET A 1 -28.00 8.08 -64.14
N ILE A 2 -29.33 8.26 -64.21
CA ILE A 2 -30.42 7.24 -64.24
C ILE A 2 -30.61 6.41 -62.94
N ARG A 3 -31.59 6.72 -62.09
CA ARG A 3 -33.06 6.38 -62.11
C ARG A 3 -33.33 4.86 -62.08
N ASN A 4 -34.02 4.33 -61.07
CA ASN A 4 -35.48 4.17 -60.97
C ASN A 4 -35.82 3.33 -59.74
N LEU A 5 -36.72 3.75 -58.93
CA LEU A 5 -38.18 3.65 -58.89
C LEU A 5 -38.74 2.26 -58.50
N GLN A 6 -39.40 2.33 -57.35
CA GLN A 6 -40.71 1.77 -57.00
C GLN A 6 -40.89 0.23 -56.97
N GLN A 7 -41.36 -0.26 -55.83
CA GLN A 7 -42.79 -0.58 -55.74
C GLN A 7 -43.24 -0.92 -54.31
N ARG A 8 -44.38 -0.33 -54.03
CA ARG A 8 -45.21 -0.54 -52.83
C ARG A 8 -45.82 -1.96 -52.86
N ARG A 9 -46.01 -2.56 -51.68
CA ARG A 9 -47.24 -3.36 -51.42
C ARG A 9 -47.59 -3.27 -49.93
N HIS A 10 -48.77 -2.65 -49.72
CA HIS A 10 -49.49 -2.69 -48.45
C HIS A 10 -49.96 -4.12 -48.15
N PHE A 11 -49.87 -4.54 -46.94
CA PHE A 11 -50.75 -5.55 -46.39
C PHE A 11 -51.14 -5.09 -44.99
N ILE A 12 -52.44 -4.72 -44.91
CA ILE A 12 -53.10 -4.45 -43.65
C ILE A 12 -53.62 -5.79 -43.15
N LEU A 13 -53.30 -6.16 -41.96
CA LEU A 13 -54.18 -7.07 -41.19
C LEU A 13 -54.16 -6.63 -39.72
N SER A 14 -55.37 -6.29 -39.32
CA SER A 14 -55.79 -5.97 -37.98
C SER A 14 -55.74 -7.23 -37.11
N ALA A 15 -55.39 -7.14 -35.88
CA ALA A 15 -56.18 -7.51 -34.72
C ALA A 15 -55.38 -7.79 -33.46
N SER A 16 -55.93 -7.30 -32.42
CA SER A 16 -56.00 -7.80 -31.04
C SER A 16 -55.05 -7.18 -30.04
N ILE A 17 -55.63 -6.28 -29.32
CA ILE A 17 -55.29 -5.70 -28.04
C ILE A 17 -55.08 -6.83 -27.02
N GLY A 18 -53.89 -6.91 -26.49
CA GLY A 18 -53.57 -7.64 -25.27
C GLY A 18 -52.72 -6.74 -24.35
N LEU A 19 -53.42 -5.99 -23.49
CA LEU A 19 -52.80 -5.16 -22.48
C LEU A 19 -52.24 -6.07 -21.36
N VAL A 20 -50.98 -6.45 -21.46
CA VAL A 20 -50.26 -7.07 -20.33
C VAL A 20 -49.52 -5.96 -19.60
N VAL A 21 -50.13 -5.45 -18.53
CA VAL A 21 -49.43 -4.59 -17.54
C VAL A 21 -48.47 -5.46 -16.77
N GLY A 22 -47.26 -5.58 -17.28
CA GLY A 22 -46.16 -6.16 -16.53
C GLY A 22 -45.68 -5.17 -15.46
N LEU A 23 -46.01 -5.44 -14.22
CA LEU A 23 -45.43 -4.76 -13.07
C LEU A 23 -43.90 -5.04 -13.06
N CYS A 24 -43.13 -4.14 -13.66
CA CYS A 24 -41.69 -4.13 -13.49
C CYS A 24 -41.38 -3.56 -12.09
N ALA A 25 -41.25 -4.43 -11.10
CA ALA A 25 -40.67 -4.05 -9.82
C ALA A 25 -39.20 -3.67 -10.04
N PRO A 26 -38.73 -2.48 -9.63
CA PRO A 26 -37.30 -2.17 -9.65
C PRO A 26 -36.61 -3.05 -8.60
N THR A 27 -35.86 -4.04 -9.04
CA THR A 27 -34.90 -4.72 -8.18
C THR A 27 -33.80 -3.71 -7.85
N ALA A 28 -33.92 -3.06 -6.69
CA ALA A 28 -32.86 -2.27 -6.11
C ALA A 28 -31.72 -3.25 -5.78
N PHE A 29 -30.72 -3.31 -6.63
CA PHE A 29 -29.42 -3.87 -6.27
C PHE A 29 -28.84 -2.97 -5.19
N ALA A 30 -29.07 -3.32 -3.95
CA ALA A 30 -28.32 -2.79 -2.83
C ALA A 30 -26.85 -3.20 -3.06
N GLN A 31 -26.06 -2.29 -3.64
CA GLN A 31 -24.61 -2.39 -3.57
C GLN A 31 -24.22 -2.30 -2.09
N ALA A 32 -24.06 -3.46 -1.49
CA ALA A 32 -23.40 -3.56 -0.21
C ALA A 32 -21.97 -3.07 -0.44
N SER A 33 -21.72 -1.81 -0.08
CA SER A 33 -20.35 -1.31 0.12
C SER A 33 -19.73 -2.15 1.19
N ALA A 34 -19.01 -3.22 0.79
CA ALA A 34 -18.19 -3.99 1.68
C ALA A 34 -17.14 -3.03 2.24
N LYS A 35 -17.33 -2.55 3.46
CA LYS A 35 -16.24 -1.99 4.26
C LYS A 35 -15.10 -3.01 4.19
N PRO A 36 -13.84 -2.58 3.86
CA PRO A 36 -12.71 -3.49 3.93
C PRO A 36 -12.74 -4.13 5.31
N GLY A 37 -12.80 -5.46 5.35
CA GLY A 37 -13.04 -6.21 6.57
C GLY A 37 -12.06 -5.80 7.66
N ALA A 38 -12.57 -5.15 8.69
CA ALA A 38 -11.88 -5.04 9.96
C ALA A 38 -11.82 -6.47 10.53
N THR A 39 -10.74 -7.19 10.20
CA THR A 39 -10.32 -8.31 11.05
C THR A 39 -10.13 -7.65 12.41
N GLY A 40 -10.85 -8.11 13.47
CA GLY A 40 -10.87 -7.48 14.79
C GLY A 40 -9.52 -7.46 15.53
N ARG A 41 -8.44 -7.36 14.78
CA ARG A 41 -7.07 -7.37 15.23
C ARG A 41 -6.49 -5.97 15.11
N THR A 42 -5.92 -5.46 16.19
CA THR A 42 -5.20 -4.17 16.19
C THR A 42 -4.14 -4.14 15.09
N PRO A 43 -4.15 -3.12 14.21
CA PRO A 43 -3.12 -2.96 13.21
C PRO A 43 -1.73 -2.88 13.84
N VAL A 44 -0.74 -3.53 13.21
CA VAL A 44 0.66 -3.46 13.61
C VAL A 44 1.44 -2.74 12.52
N ILE A 45 2.17 -1.71 12.90
CA ILE A 45 3.09 -0.94 12.06
C ILE A 45 4.51 -1.36 12.45
N LEU A 46 5.20 -2.05 11.56
CA LEU A 46 6.61 -2.41 11.73
C LEU A 46 7.47 -1.36 11.06
N VAL A 47 8.39 -0.76 11.82
CA VAL A 47 9.42 0.15 11.29
C VAL A 47 10.74 -0.60 11.19
N LEU A 48 11.28 -0.70 10.00
CA LEU A 48 12.58 -1.29 9.68
C LEU A 48 13.47 -0.18 9.13
N GLY A 49 14.33 0.36 9.99
CA GLY A 49 15.17 1.51 9.68
C GLY A 49 16.56 1.41 10.29
N ASP A 50 17.27 2.49 10.15
CA ASP A 50 18.64 2.63 10.69
C ASP A 50 18.71 3.57 11.90
N SER A 51 19.81 4.32 12.04
CA SER A 51 20.03 5.25 13.16
C SER A 51 19.02 6.38 13.24
N LEU A 52 18.46 6.81 12.10
CA LEU A 52 17.46 7.88 12.05
C LEU A 52 16.13 7.43 12.70
N SER A 53 15.80 6.16 12.58
CA SER A 53 14.62 5.56 13.21
C SER A 53 14.90 4.96 14.59
N ALA A 54 16.16 4.64 14.90
CA ALA A 54 16.58 4.04 16.18
C ALA A 54 16.88 5.07 17.28
N GLU A 55 16.54 6.34 17.09
CA GLU A 55 16.80 7.44 18.04
C GLU A 55 18.30 7.66 18.36
N TYR A 56 19.21 7.32 17.42
CA TYR A 56 20.63 7.54 17.66
C TYR A 56 20.93 9.04 17.88
N GLY A 57 21.59 9.36 18.99
CA GLY A 57 21.91 10.74 19.35
C GLY A 57 20.74 11.56 19.90
N LEU A 58 19.56 10.98 20.06
CA LEU A 58 18.37 11.62 20.62
C LEU A 58 18.04 11.10 22.02
N ALA A 59 17.34 11.90 22.80
CA ALA A 59 16.73 11.43 24.03
C ALA A 59 15.65 10.37 23.69
N ARG A 60 15.59 9.33 24.50
CA ARG A 60 14.61 8.25 24.29
C ARG A 60 13.17 8.77 24.25
N GLY A 61 12.42 8.34 23.27
CA GLY A 61 11.01 8.74 23.10
C GLY A 61 10.81 10.12 22.44
N THR A 62 11.87 10.68 21.80
CA THR A 62 11.83 11.95 21.06
C THR A 62 12.05 11.78 19.55
N GLY A 63 12.41 10.59 19.09
CA GLY A 63 12.55 10.30 17.66
C GLY A 63 11.19 10.21 16.94
N TRP A 64 11.24 10.26 15.61
CA TRP A 64 10.04 10.32 14.79
C TRP A 64 9.10 9.10 15.00
N VAL A 65 9.64 7.90 15.28
CA VAL A 65 8.82 6.71 15.54
C VAL A 65 8.01 6.87 16.82
N ALA A 66 8.63 7.41 17.89
CA ALA A 66 7.93 7.69 19.12
C ALA A 66 6.90 8.84 18.97
N LEU A 67 7.20 9.82 18.11
CA LEU A 67 6.23 10.87 17.77
C LEU A 67 5.06 10.32 16.97
N LEU A 68 5.29 9.36 16.06
CA LEU A 68 4.23 8.64 15.36
C LEU A 68 3.30 7.92 16.35
N GLU A 69 3.85 7.22 17.34
CA GLU A 69 3.02 6.56 18.37
C GLU A 69 2.15 7.55 19.12
N LYS A 70 2.73 8.69 19.54
CA LYS A 70 1.98 9.77 20.22
C LYS A 70 0.88 10.35 19.32
N GLN A 71 1.18 10.56 18.04
CA GLN A 71 0.21 11.10 17.07
C GLN A 71 -0.96 10.13 16.85
N LEU A 72 -0.69 8.83 16.72
CA LEU A 72 -1.75 7.81 16.59
C LEU A 72 -2.71 7.85 17.80
N VAL A 73 -2.17 8.01 19.00
CA VAL A 73 -2.98 8.12 20.23
C VAL A 73 -3.82 9.41 20.20
N GLN A 74 -3.23 10.55 19.83
CA GLN A 74 -3.94 11.82 19.73
C GLN A 74 -5.09 11.77 18.71
N ASP A 75 -4.85 11.10 17.57
CA ASP A 75 -5.84 10.93 16.50
C ASP A 75 -6.86 9.81 16.81
N LYS A 76 -6.79 9.20 18.00
CA LYS A 76 -7.63 8.06 18.43
C LYS A 76 -7.56 6.86 17.45
N LEU A 77 -6.43 6.70 16.80
CA LEU A 77 -6.14 5.56 15.91
C LEU A 77 -5.49 4.45 16.72
N THR A 78 -6.16 3.32 16.84
CA THR A 78 -5.63 2.17 17.57
C THR A 78 -4.69 1.39 16.65
N ALA A 79 -3.37 1.46 16.93
CA ALA A 79 -2.34 0.69 16.26
C ALA A 79 -1.19 0.39 17.23
N THR A 80 -0.47 -0.70 16.99
CA THR A 80 0.78 -1.02 17.69
C THR A 80 1.94 -0.65 16.77
N VAL A 81 2.88 0.17 17.23
CA VAL A 81 4.12 0.45 16.50
C VAL A 81 5.24 -0.43 17.04
N VAL A 82 5.93 -1.13 16.16
CA VAL A 82 7.10 -1.95 16.47
C VAL A 82 8.30 -1.34 15.79
N ASN A 83 9.16 -0.67 16.55
CA ASN A 83 10.42 -0.15 16.04
C ASN A 83 11.48 -1.25 16.07
N ALA A 84 11.82 -1.78 14.90
CA ALA A 84 12.88 -2.79 14.71
C ALA A 84 14.13 -2.20 14.06
N SER A 85 14.32 -0.89 14.14
CA SER A 85 15.46 -0.18 13.56
C SER A 85 16.74 -0.45 14.32
N VAL A 86 17.87 -0.47 13.61
CA VAL A 86 19.19 -0.72 14.16
C VAL A 86 20.18 0.31 13.61
N SER A 87 20.87 1.04 14.49
CA SER A 87 21.87 2.04 14.07
C SER A 87 22.94 1.42 13.19
N GLY A 88 23.24 2.08 12.06
CA GLY A 88 24.24 1.59 11.10
C GLY A 88 23.74 0.49 10.16
N GLU A 89 22.45 0.16 10.20
CA GLU A 89 21.86 -0.87 9.35
C GLU A 89 21.94 -0.50 7.87
N THR A 90 22.25 -1.49 7.04
CA THR A 90 22.20 -1.38 5.59
C THR A 90 20.95 -2.08 5.03
N THR A 91 20.67 -1.88 3.75
CA THR A 91 19.59 -2.62 3.09
C THR A 91 19.79 -4.13 3.13
N SER A 92 21.04 -4.61 3.07
CA SER A 92 21.36 -6.04 3.19
C SER A 92 21.05 -6.59 4.58
N GLY A 93 21.39 -5.83 5.64
CA GLY A 93 21.08 -6.21 7.02
C GLY A 93 19.56 -6.24 7.26
N GLY A 94 18.83 -5.20 6.83
CA GLY A 94 17.37 -5.17 6.90
C GLY A 94 16.73 -6.36 6.19
N ARG A 95 17.20 -6.66 4.97
CA ARG A 95 16.75 -7.83 4.19
C ARG A 95 16.92 -9.14 4.95
N SER A 96 18.03 -9.34 5.62
CA SER A 96 18.31 -10.57 6.37
C SER A 96 17.37 -10.80 7.54
N ARG A 97 16.87 -9.72 8.18
CA ARG A 97 16.00 -9.77 9.36
C ARG A 97 14.50 -9.77 9.05
N LEU A 98 14.11 -9.24 7.89
CA LEU A 98 12.70 -8.94 7.57
C LEU A 98 11.78 -10.16 7.70
N THR A 99 12.17 -11.32 7.16
CA THR A 99 11.31 -12.52 7.18
C THR A 99 10.96 -12.94 8.61
N ALA A 100 11.92 -12.92 9.52
CA ALA A 100 11.71 -13.26 10.93
C ALA A 100 10.80 -12.22 11.62
N LEU A 101 10.99 -10.93 11.32
CA LEU A 101 10.16 -9.85 11.85
C LEU A 101 8.71 -9.95 11.36
N LEU A 102 8.49 -10.25 10.08
CA LEU A 102 7.15 -10.47 9.52
C LEU A 102 6.45 -11.65 10.18
N ALA A 103 7.13 -12.77 10.36
CA ALA A 103 6.58 -13.95 11.01
C ALA A 103 6.21 -13.67 12.48
N LYS A 104 7.06 -12.96 13.21
CA LYS A 104 6.89 -12.64 14.64
C LYS A 104 5.77 -11.64 14.86
N HIS A 105 5.76 -10.52 14.13
CA HIS A 105 4.88 -9.39 14.42
C HIS A 105 3.62 -9.36 13.56
N LYS A 106 3.60 -10.08 12.43
CA LYS A 106 2.50 -10.15 11.47
C LYS A 106 1.93 -8.76 11.17
N PRO A 107 2.77 -7.80 10.74
CA PRO A 107 2.37 -6.42 10.57
C PRO A 107 1.34 -6.25 9.45
N SER A 108 0.44 -5.30 9.63
CA SER A 108 -0.45 -4.81 8.56
C SER A 108 0.22 -3.73 7.70
N HIS A 109 1.22 -3.06 8.28
CA HIS A 109 2.00 -2.02 7.61
C HIS A 109 3.48 -2.19 7.93
N VAL A 110 4.34 -1.99 6.93
CA VAL A 110 5.79 -1.97 7.08
C VAL A 110 6.31 -0.65 6.54
N VAL A 111 7.06 0.07 7.37
CA VAL A 111 7.82 1.26 6.97
C VAL A 111 9.27 0.85 6.83
N ILE A 112 9.86 1.07 5.66
CA ILE A 112 11.28 0.79 5.38
C ILE A 112 11.99 2.13 5.21
N GLU A 113 12.93 2.42 6.09
CA GLU A 113 13.77 3.62 6.08
C GLU A 113 15.23 3.14 6.12
N LEU A 114 15.77 2.77 4.96
CA LEU A 114 17.11 2.20 4.78
C LEU A 114 17.72 2.67 3.45
N GLY A 115 19.04 2.60 3.36
CA GLY A 115 19.80 2.95 2.17
C GLY A 115 20.85 4.03 2.43
N GLY A 116 20.67 4.85 3.46
CA GLY A 116 21.65 5.87 3.85
C GLY A 116 23.02 5.27 4.16
N ASN A 117 23.06 4.19 4.93
CA ASN A 117 24.32 3.51 5.26
C ASN A 117 24.95 2.78 4.06
N ASP A 118 24.15 2.34 3.09
CA ASP A 118 24.65 1.81 1.83
C ASP A 118 25.42 2.89 1.06
N ALA A 119 24.80 4.08 0.92
CA ALA A 119 25.43 5.23 0.28
C ALA A 119 26.69 5.71 1.02
N LEU A 120 26.61 5.87 2.34
CA LEU A 120 27.74 6.29 3.18
C LEU A 120 28.96 5.34 3.09
N ARG A 121 28.72 4.07 2.79
CA ARG A 121 29.75 3.04 2.62
C ARG A 121 30.16 2.82 1.17
N GLY A 122 29.60 3.58 0.23
CA GLY A 122 29.87 3.43 -1.20
C GLY A 122 29.44 2.09 -1.76
N LEU A 123 28.39 1.47 -1.21
CA LEU A 123 27.88 0.20 -1.72
C LEU A 123 27.18 0.42 -3.07
N PRO A 124 27.22 -0.57 -3.97
CA PRO A 124 26.59 -0.43 -5.28
C PRO A 124 25.11 -0.12 -5.17
N LEU A 125 24.64 0.95 -5.81
CA LEU A 125 23.23 1.37 -5.81
C LEU A 125 22.28 0.25 -6.28
N LYS A 126 22.74 -0.55 -7.23
CA LYS A 126 21.99 -1.72 -7.73
C LYS A 126 21.65 -2.69 -6.58
N ASN A 127 22.59 -2.95 -5.67
CA ASN A 127 22.34 -3.84 -4.54
C ASN A 127 21.30 -3.25 -3.57
N THR A 128 21.35 -1.94 -3.37
CA THR A 128 20.37 -1.20 -2.56
C THR A 128 18.97 -1.34 -3.16
N GLU A 129 18.84 -1.10 -4.47
CA GLU A 129 17.60 -1.24 -5.21
C GLU A 129 17.03 -2.68 -5.15
N GLU A 130 17.88 -3.68 -5.40
CA GLU A 130 17.49 -5.09 -5.32
C GLU A 130 17.02 -5.48 -3.91
N ASN A 131 17.71 -5.01 -2.87
CA ASN A 131 17.34 -5.28 -1.49
C ASN A 131 16.01 -4.62 -1.12
N LEU A 132 15.82 -3.35 -1.45
CA LEU A 132 14.58 -2.61 -1.19
C LEU A 132 13.39 -3.23 -1.95
N THR A 133 13.61 -3.59 -3.22
CA THR A 133 12.61 -4.27 -4.03
C THR A 133 12.21 -5.59 -3.41
N TRP A 134 13.18 -6.41 -3.02
CA TRP A 134 12.93 -7.71 -2.40
C TRP A 134 12.17 -7.56 -1.06
N MET A 135 12.58 -6.61 -0.22
CA MET A 135 11.92 -6.37 1.07
C MET A 135 10.48 -5.91 0.88
N THR A 136 10.24 -5.00 -0.06
CA THR A 136 8.90 -4.52 -0.41
C THR A 136 7.99 -5.68 -0.86
N GLN A 137 8.45 -6.47 -1.82
CA GLN A 137 7.68 -7.61 -2.33
C GLN A 137 7.42 -8.67 -1.26
N THR A 138 8.42 -8.93 -0.40
CA THR A 138 8.29 -9.91 0.69
C THR A 138 7.28 -9.46 1.73
N ALA A 139 7.28 -8.19 2.12
CA ALA A 139 6.29 -7.64 3.04
C ALA A 139 4.88 -7.64 2.43
N GLN A 140 4.74 -7.27 1.16
CA GLN A 140 3.46 -7.33 0.44
C GLN A 140 2.91 -8.75 0.32
N LYS A 141 3.76 -9.74 0.02
CA LYS A 141 3.38 -11.16 0.00
C LYS A 141 2.92 -11.66 1.38
N ALA A 142 3.44 -11.08 2.45
CA ALA A 142 2.98 -11.36 3.81
C ALA A 142 1.68 -10.62 4.18
N GLY A 143 1.07 -9.87 3.27
CA GLY A 143 -0.19 -9.15 3.45
C GLY A 143 -0.04 -7.74 4.03
N ALA A 144 1.18 -7.22 4.17
CA ALA A 144 1.41 -5.88 4.68
C ALA A 144 1.38 -4.82 3.55
N LYS A 145 0.88 -3.63 3.87
CA LYS A 145 1.11 -2.43 3.07
C LYS A 145 2.52 -1.90 3.35
N VAL A 146 3.22 -1.42 2.33
CA VAL A 146 4.60 -0.96 2.48
C VAL A 146 4.71 0.52 2.17
N LEU A 147 5.41 1.25 3.04
CA LEU A 147 5.87 2.60 2.82
C LEU A 147 7.40 2.57 2.76
N LEU A 148 7.97 2.98 1.62
CA LEU A 148 9.39 3.30 1.50
C LEU A 148 9.57 4.77 1.84
N VAL A 149 10.45 5.05 2.79
CA VAL A 149 10.84 6.41 3.13
C VAL A 149 12.09 6.76 2.33
N GLY A 150 11.92 7.70 1.39
CA GLY A 150 13.04 8.24 0.64
C GLY A 150 13.91 9.11 1.51
N MET A 151 15.23 9.09 1.25
CA MET A 151 16.17 9.99 1.90
C MET A 151 17.04 10.70 0.87
N GLN A 152 17.44 11.91 1.20
CA GLN A 152 18.34 12.69 0.37
C GLN A 152 19.77 12.47 0.85
N VAL A 153 20.61 11.97 -0.04
CA VAL A 153 22.04 11.81 0.26
C VAL A 153 22.72 13.18 0.17
N PRO A 154 23.61 13.54 1.12
CA PRO A 154 24.34 14.79 1.03
C PRO A 154 25.12 14.92 -0.30
N PRO A 155 25.20 16.12 -0.90
CA PRO A 155 25.80 16.32 -2.25
C PRO A 155 27.29 16.00 -2.32
N ASN A 156 27.98 15.87 -1.19
CA ASN A 156 29.40 15.48 -1.14
C ASN A 156 29.64 13.97 -1.33
N TYR A 157 28.60 13.18 -1.46
CA TYR A 157 28.70 11.72 -1.74
C TYR A 157 28.59 11.38 -3.24
N GLY A 158 28.58 12.38 -4.12
CA GLY A 158 28.52 12.21 -5.57
C GLY A 158 27.22 12.74 -6.18
N THR A 159 27.20 12.72 -7.50
CA THR A 159 26.06 13.23 -8.30
C THR A 159 25.13 12.10 -8.81
N ASP A 160 25.43 10.87 -8.49
CA ASP A 160 24.73 9.67 -9.03
C ASP A 160 23.63 9.15 -8.07
#